data_1f1b8b3ff99e8a93eb66c74ace442084
#
_entry.id   1f1b8b3ff99e8a93eb66c74ace442084
#
_cell.length_a   1.000
_cell.length_b   1.000
_cell.length_c   1.000
_cell.angle_alpha   90.00
_cell.angle_beta   90.00
_cell.angle_gamma   90.00
#
_symmetry.space_group_name_H-M   'P 1'
#
loop_
_entity.id
_entity.type
_entity.pdbx_description
1 polymer ?
#
loop_
_entity_poly.entity_id
_entity_poly.type
_entity_poly.pdbx_seq_one_letter_code
_entity_poly.pdbx_strand_id
1 'polypeptide(L)'
;MRRRLRAVVRLLRAVGHGLHGMAIVLLAFPRLDAAARQERIRWWSIKMLRVLGIALASEGAAASGPCLLAVNHVSWLDIMAVHGVVPEARFVSKADVKRWPLVSRLVDSAGTLYLERERKRDALRVVHVVAAALRAGQVVAVFPEGTTSTGHGLLPFHANLLQAAIATATPVQPIALRFSDTAHAVSEAVEFVGATSLLRSLWTSACGDGVSVRLVFLPPRATAGADRRELAGALRCDIAAALGIDVA
;
A
#
# COMPACT_ATOMS: atom_id res chain seq x y z
N MET A 1 12.92 21.28 21.26
CA MET A 1 12.31 20.51 22.35
C MET A 1 10.87 20.06 22.04
N ARG A 2 9.96 20.92 21.65
CA ARG A 2 8.53 20.60 21.35
C ARG A 2 8.34 19.52 20.27
N ARG A 3 9.13 19.53 19.16
CA ARG A 3 9.04 18.53 18.07
C ARG A 3 9.37 17.12 18.56
N ARG A 4 10.42 16.94 19.38
CA ARG A 4 10.82 15.63 19.92
C ARG A 4 9.79 15.08 20.91
N LEU A 5 9.25 15.93 21.78
CA LEU A 5 8.20 15.54 22.73
C LEU A 5 6.94 15.08 21.99
N ARG A 6 6.51 15.81 20.94
CA ARG A 6 5.40 15.43 20.07
C ARG A 6 5.64 14.06 19.40
N ALA A 7 6.86 13.82 18.88
CA ALA A 7 7.23 12.55 18.28
C ALA A 7 7.14 11.39 19.28
N VAL A 8 7.66 11.55 20.49
CA VAL A 8 7.55 10.52 21.54
C VAL A 8 6.08 10.21 21.86
N VAL A 9 5.24 11.21 22.03
CA VAL A 9 3.80 11.02 22.29
C VAL A 9 3.13 10.29 21.13
N ARG A 10 3.45 10.65 19.87
CA ARG A 10 2.93 9.95 18.69
C ARG A 10 3.36 8.49 18.66
N LEU A 11 4.64 8.20 18.95
CA LEU A 11 5.15 6.82 18.99
C LEU A 11 4.49 5.98 20.08
N LEU A 12 4.36 6.52 21.29
CA LEU A 12 3.65 5.82 22.38
C LEU A 12 2.20 5.49 21.99
N ARG A 13 1.50 6.45 21.37
CA ARG A 13 0.14 6.23 20.84
C ARG A 13 0.12 5.21 19.69
N ALA A 14 1.11 5.23 18.79
CA ALA A 14 1.21 4.26 17.69
C ALA A 14 1.45 2.84 18.21
N VAL A 15 2.33 2.67 19.20
CA VAL A 15 2.53 1.37 19.87
C VAL A 15 1.24 0.90 20.54
N GLY A 16 0.59 1.77 21.33
CA GLY A 16 -0.71 1.43 21.97
C GLY A 16 -1.79 1.09 20.93
N HIS A 17 -1.82 1.80 19.80
CA HIS A 17 -2.76 1.51 18.71
C HIS A 17 -2.42 0.20 17.98
N GLY A 18 -1.13 -0.14 17.83
CA GLY A 18 -0.68 -1.44 17.32
C GLY A 18 -1.11 -2.59 18.22
N LEU A 19 -0.93 -2.46 19.53
CA LEU A 19 -1.40 -3.45 20.53
C LEU A 19 -2.93 -3.58 20.52
N HIS A 20 -3.65 -2.47 20.38
CA HIS A 20 -5.11 -2.49 20.24
C HIS A 20 -5.54 -3.21 18.95
N GLY A 21 -4.86 -2.96 17.81
CA GLY A 21 -5.09 -3.70 16.58
C GLY A 21 -4.89 -5.20 16.74
N MET A 22 -3.84 -5.61 17.45
CA MET A 22 -3.61 -7.02 17.79
C MET A 22 -4.76 -7.61 18.63
N ALA A 23 -5.23 -6.89 19.63
CA ALA A 23 -6.37 -7.31 20.43
C ALA A 23 -7.64 -7.48 19.58
N ILE A 24 -7.91 -6.56 18.65
CA ILE A 24 -9.02 -6.66 17.68
C ILE A 24 -8.89 -7.93 16.84
N VAL A 25 -7.71 -8.21 16.30
CA VAL A 25 -7.45 -9.38 15.45
C VAL A 25 -7.66 -10.68 16.25
N LEU A 26 -7.18 -10.76 17.48
CA LEU A 26 -7.26 -11.97 18.29
C LEU A 26 -8.66 -12.20 18.89
N LEU A 27 -9.34 -11.14 19.32
CA LEU A 27 -10.56 -11.26 20.11
C LEU A 27 -11.83 -10.98 19.29
N ALA A 28 -11.79 -10.01 18.38
CA ALA A 28 -12.96 -9.60 17.62
C ALA A 28 -13.08 -10.30 16.27
N PHE A 29 -12.00 -10.39 15.48
CA PHE A 29 -12.04 -10.95 14.12
C PHE A 29 -12.66 -12.35 14.02
N PRO A 30 -12.45 -13.30 14.95
CA PRO A 30 -13.10 -14.61 14.88
C PRO A 30 -14.64 -14.55 14.86
N ARG A 31 -15.22 -13.45 15.36
CA ARG A 31 -16.66 -13.25 15.50
C ARG A 31 -17.24 -12.29 14.44
N LEU A 32 -16.40 -11.62 13.69
CA LEU A 32 -16.82 -10.65 12.68
C LEU A 32 -16.95 -11.30 11.30
N ASP A 33 -17.96 -10.90 10.55
CA ASP A 33 -18.06 -11.17 9.11
C ASP A 33 -17.05 -10.37 8.29
N ALA A 34 -17.02 -10.59 6.99
CA ALA A 34 -16.06 -9.95 6.08
C ALA A 34 -16.20 -8.41 6.07
N ALA A 35 -17.43 -7.90 6.01
CA ALA A 35 -17.71 -6.47 5.96
C ALA A 35 -17.27 -5.76 7.25
N ALA A 36 -17.60 -6.34 8.40
CA ALA A 36 -17.19 -5.81 9.69
C ALA A 36 -15.66 -5.84 9.89
N ARG A 37 -14.97 -6.88 9.37
CA ARG A 37 -13.49 -6.92 9.37
C ARG A 37 -12.89 -5.80 8.52
N GLN A 38 -13.44 -5.58 7.31
CA GLN A 38 -12.99 -4.50 6.41
C GLN A 38 -13.16 -3.13 7.07
N GLU A 39 -14.30 -2.88 7.72
CA GLU A 39 -14.51 -1.62 8.44
C GLU A 39 -13.51 -1.43 9.60
N ARG A 40 -13.14 -2.51 10.29
CA ARG A 40 -12.08 -2.47 11.33
C ARG A 40 -10.70 -2.19 10.74
N ILE A 41 -10.37 -2.78 9.59
CA ILE A 41 -9.13 -2.50 8.85
C ILE A 41 -9.08 -1.04 8.45
N ARG A 42 -10.14 -0.51 7.85
CA ARG A 42 -10.29 0.89 7.47
C ARG A 42 -10.06 1.83 8.65
N TRP A 43 -10.83 1.63 9.71
CA TRP A 43 -10.75 2.44 10.91
C TRP A 43 -9.34 2.41 11.52
N TRP A 44 -8.74 1.23 11.63
CA TRP A 44 -7.42 1.05 12.20
C TRP A 44 -6.34 1.75 11.38
N SER A 45 -6.40 1.63 10.06
CA SER A 45 -5.45 2.23 9.12
C SER A 45 -5.51 3.77 9.15
N ILE A 46 -6.72 4.34 9.06
CA ILE A 46 -6.92 5.80 9.18
C ILE A 46 -6.43 6.31 10.53
N LYS A 47 -6.74 5.59 11.61
CA LYS A 47 -6.31 6.00 12.96
C LYS A 47 -4.81 5.90 13.14
N MET A 48 -4.13 4.91 12.57
CA MET A 48 -2.68 4.79 12.60
C MET A 48 -2.01 5.99 11.92
N LEU A 49 -2.45 6.37 10.71
CA LEU A 49 -1.97 7.55 10.02
C LEU A 49 -2.18 8.81 10.88
N ARG A 50 -3.38 9.00 11.42
CA ARG A 50 -3.73 10.15 12.26
C ARG A 50 -2.90 10.21 13.54
N VAL A 51 -2.62 9.08 14.17
CA VAL A 51 -1.78 8.99 15.38
C VAL A 51 -0.33 9.40 15.07
N LEU A 52 0.18 9.08 13.89
CA LEU A 52 1.49 9.53 13.41
C LEU A 52 1.45 10.99 12.94
N GLY A 53 0.28 11.61 12.88
CA GLY A 53 0.09 13.01 12.47
C GLY A 53 0.04 13.18 10.96
N ILE A 54 -0.43 12.15 10.25
CA ILE A 54 -0.57 12.13 8.80
C ILE A 54 -2.07 12.23 8.45
N ALA A 55 -2.43 13.24 7.67
CA ALA A 55 -3.78 13.40 7.12
C ALA A 55 -3.92 12.54 5.86
N LEU A 56 -5.08 11.89 5.68
CA LEU A 56 -5.41 11.11 4.49
C LEU A 56 -6.45 11.85 3.65
N ALA A 57 -6.18 12.02 2.37
CA ALA A 57 -7.11 12.53 1.37
C ALA A 57 -7.17 11.57 0.17
N SER A 58 -8.33 11.46 -0.47
CA SER A 58 -8.49 10.68 -1.70
C SER A 58 -9.33 11.43 -2.72
N GLU A 59 -9.03 11.23 -3.99
CA GLU A 59 -9.74 11.78 -5.15
C GLU A 59 -10.06 10.66 -6.13
N GLY A 60 -11.17 10.77 -6.84
CA GLY A 60 -11.70 9.70 -7.66
C GLY A 60 -12.34 8.59 -6.80
N ALA A 61 -12.61 7.46 -7.41
CA ALA A 61 -13.21 6.31 -6.76
C ALA A 61 -12.50 5.01 -7.15
N ALA A 62 -12.42 4.07 -6.22
CA ALA A 62 -12.01 2.71 -6.53
C ALA A 62 -12.99 2.05 -7.51
N ALA A 63 -12.46 1.29 -8.46
CA ALA A 63 -13.27 0.52 -9.40
C ALA A 63 -14.16 -0.48 -8.65
N SER A 64 -15.39 -0.64 -9.11
CA SER A 64 -16.32 -1.62 -8.55
C SER A 64 -15.95 -3.04 -9.01
N GLY A 65 -16.03 -4.01 -8.11
CA GLY A 65 -15.74 -5.41 -8.41
C GLY A 65 -14.25 -5.77 -8.39
N PRO A 66 -13.88 -6.95 -8.96
CA PRO A 66 -12.50 -7.40 -8.96
C PRO A 66 -11.61 -6.44 -9.74
N CYS A 67 -10.51 -6.04 -9.16
CA CYS A 67 -9.57 -5.09 -9.75
C CYS A 67 -8.16 -5.33 -9.22
N LEU A 68 -7.16 -5.12 -10.08
CA LEU A 68 -5.77 -4.99 -9.64
C LEU A 68 -5.44 -3.50 -9.48
N LEU A 69 -5.17 -3.08 -8.25
CA LEU A 69 -4.72 -1.72 -7.97
C LEU A 69 -3.21 -1.64 -8.15
N ALA A 70 -2.74 -0.79 -9.06
CA ALA A 70 -1.33 -0.52 -9.29
C ALA A 70 -0.97 0.83 -8.65
N VAL A 71 -0.19 0.81 -7.57
CA VAL A 71 0.13 2.00 -6.76
C VAL A 71 1.64 2.24 -6.78
N ASN A 72 2.10 3.48 -6.91
CA ASN A 72 3.51 3.80 -6.69
C ASN A 72 3.88 3.65 -5.20
N HIS A 73 5.16 3.43 -4.91
CA HIS A 73 5.59 2.98 -3.58
C HIS A 73 6.66 3.88 -2.95
N VAL A 74 6.33 4.53 -1.85
CA VAL A 74 7.21 5.44 -1.11
C VAL A 74 7.53 4.90 0.29
N SER A 75 6.54 4.27 0.94
CA SER A 75 6.63 3.91 2.34
C SER A 75 5.77 2.69 2.67
N TRP A 76 6.04 2.01 3.78
CA TRP A 76 5.11 1.04 4.37
C TRP A 76 3.76 1.68 4.74
N LEU A 77 3.72 3.00 4.93
CA LEU A 77 2.50 3.79 5.20
C LEU A 77 1.53 3.82 4.01
N ASP A 78 2.00 3.52 2.79
CA ASP A 78 1.16 3.44 1.58
C ASP A 78 0.05 2.39 1.76
N ILE A 79 0.40 1.26 2.43
CA ILE A 79 -0.56 0.20 2.76
C ILE A 79 -1.68 0.74 3.66
N MET A 80 -1.32 1.55 4.66
CA MET A 80 -2.29 2.19 5.56
C MET A 80 -3.17 3.19 4.81
N ALA A 81 -2.58 3.95 3.88
CA ALA A 81 -3.30 4.92 3.08
C ALA A 81 -4.32 4.23 2.16
N VAL A 82 -3.92 3.17 1.46
CA VAL A 82 -4.83 2.41 0.58
C VAL A 82 -5.91 1.71 1.39
N HIS A 83 -5.60 1.03 2.51
CA HIS A 83 -6.61 0.40 3.36
C HIS A 83 -7.57 1.41 4.01
N GLY A 84 -7.16 2.66 4.18
CA GLY A 84 -8.02 3.73 4.64
C GLY A 84 -9.14 4.07 3.65
N VAL A 85 -8.99 3.73 2.37
CA VAL A 85 -9.95 4.00 1.29
C VAL A 85 -10.55 2.70 0.75
N VAL A 86 -9.72 1.69 0.51
CA VAL A 86 -10.09 0.37 -0.06
C VAL A 86 -9.68 -0.72 0.96
N PRO A 87 -10.46 -0.92 2.03
CA PRO A 87 -10.10 -1.85 3.12
C PRO A 87 -10.09 -3.32 2.71
N GLU A 88 -10.77 -3.68 1.62
CA GLU A 88 -10.80 -5.01 1.03
C GLU A 88 -9.57 -5.33 0.17
N ALA A 89 -8.71 -4.36 -0.13
CA ALA A 89 -7.53 -4.56 -0.96
C ALA A 89 -6.55 -5.54 -0.29
N ARG A 90 -6.20 -6.61 -1.00
CA ARG A 90 -5.22 -7.60 -0.54
C ARG A 90 -3.86 -7.26 -1.12
N PHE A 91 -2.91 -6.92 -0.28
CA PHE A 91 -1.56 -6.60 -0.72
C PHE A 91 -0.73 -7.83 -1.02
N VAL A 92 0.17 -7.67 -1.97
CA VAL A 92 1.22 -8.64 -2.26
C VAL A 92 2.48 -8.20 -1.52
N SER A 93 2.96 -9.02 -0.57
CA SER A 93 4.11 -8.71 0.29
C SER A 93 5.17 -9.79 0.27
N LYS A 94 6.43 -9.42 0.56
CA LYS A 94 7.53 -10.38 0.75
C LYS A 94 7.29 -11.24 1.98
N ALA A 95 7.65 -12.52 1.93
CA ALA A 95 7.51 -13.46 3.04
C ALA A 95 8.35 -13.06 4.29
N ASP A 96 9.36 -12.21 4.14
CA ASP A 96 10.18 -11.72 5.25
C ASP A 96 9.37 -11.01 6.34
N VAL A 97 8.23 -10.39 5.99
CA VAL A 97 7.31 -9.79 6.96
C VAL A 97 6.74 -10.80 7.95
N LYS A 98 6.67 -12.10 7.57
CA LYS A 98 6.25 -13.19 8.46
C LYS A 98 7.19 -13.41 9.64
N ARG A 99 8.46 -12.99 9.54
CA ARG A 99 9.45 -13.11 10.62
C ARG A 99 9.21 -12.15 11.78
N TRP A 100 8.30 -11.19 11.62
CA TRP A 100 7.94 -10.22 12.66
C TRP A 100 6.62 -10.62 13.34
N PRO A 101 6.66 -11.33 14.49
CA PRO A 101 5.51 -12.09 15.00
C PRO A 101 4.26 -11.24 15.30
N LEU A 102 4.42 -9.98 15.68
CA LEU A 102 3.29 -9.07 15.92
C LEU A 102 2.77 -8.46 14.61
N VAL A 103 3.67 -8.04 13.72
CA VAL A 103 3.32 -7.42 12.44
C VAL A 103 2.71 -8.46 11.51
N SER A 104 3.25 -9.69 11.48
CA SER A 104 2.72 -10.75 10.60
C SER A 104 1.25 -11.04 10.84
N ARG A 105 0.81 -11.12 12.10
CA ARG A 105 -0.61 -11.35 12.42
C ARG A 105 -1.53 -10.23 11.96
N LEU A 106 -1.10 -8.97 12.08
CA LEU A 106 -1.87 -7.83 11.55
C LEU A 106 -1.94 -7.90 10.03
N VAL A 107 -0.82 -8.19 9.37
CA VAL A 107 -0.70 -8.31 7.91
C VAL A 107 -1.51 -9.52 7.38
N ASP A 108 -1.46 -10.67 8.08
CA ASP A 108 -2.28 -11.85 7.77
C ASP A 108 -3.77 -11.54 7.86
N SER A 109 -4.18 -10.80 8.89
CA SER A 109 -5.58 -10.44 9.11
C SER A 109 -6.17 -9.54 8.04
N ALA A 110 -5.31 -8.77 7.35
CA ALA A 110 -5.66 -7.97 6.18
C ALA A 110 -5.67 -8.79 4.87
N GLY A 111 -5.50 -10.12 4.93
CA GLY A 111 -5.56 -11.00 3.77
C GLY A 111 -4.36 -10.90 2.82
N THR A 112 -3.20 -10.50 3.32
CA THR A 112 -2.00 -10.32 2.51
C THR A 112 -1.57 -11.60 1.79
N LEU A 113 -1.21 -11.46 0.51
CA LEU A 113 -0.68 -12.51 -0.33
C LEU A 113 0.85 -12.51 -0.23
N TYR A 114 1.44 -13.58 0.31
CA TYR A 114 2.88 -13.63 0.52
C TYR A 114 3.63 -14.24 -0.65
N LEU A 115 4.81 -13.66 -0.92
CA LEU A 115 5.74 -14.09 -1.95
C LEU A 115 7.04 -14.60 -1.33
N GLU A 116 7.41 -15.82 -1.64
CA GLU A 116 8.77 -16.32 -1.44
C GLU A 116 9.57 -15.96 -2.69
N ARG A 117 10.61 -15.10 -2.56
CA ARG A 117 11.34 -14.53 -3.71
C ARG A 117 12.68 -15.19 -3.99
N GLU A 118 12.93 -16.41 -3.53
CA GLU A 118 14.27 -16.99 -3.65
C GLU A 118 14.59 -17.61 -5.03
N ARG A 119 13.61 -17.84 -5.93
CA ARG A 119 13.84 -18.47 -7.24
C ARG A 119 12.93 -17.92 -8.34
N LYS A 120 13.35 -18.04 -9.63
CA LYS A 120 12.50 -17.69 -10.80
C LYS A 120 11.12 -18.37 -10.80
N ARG A 121 10.99 -19.55 -10.19
CA ARG A 121 9.71 -20.27 -10.00
C ARG A 121 8.72 -19.50 -9.11
N ASP A 122 9.22 -18.65 -8.22
CA ASP A 122 8.36 -17.89 -7.30
C ASP A 122 7.62 -16.74 -8.00
N ALA A 123 8.19 -16.19 -9.08
CA ALA A 123 7.52 -15.17 -9.88
C ALA A 123 6.24 -15.72 -10.55
N LEU A 124 6.25 -16.97 -11.05
CA LEU A 124 5.06 -17.62 -11.61
C LEU A 124 4.02 -17.90 -10.52
N ARG A 125 4.46 -18.35 -9.35
CA ARG A 125 3.59 -18.60 -8.19
C ARG A 125 2.83 -17.34 -7.77
N VAL A 126 3.51 -16.17 -7.78
CA VAL A 126 2.87 -14.86 -7.55
C VAL A 126 1.71 -14.64 -8.52
N VAL A 127 1.98 -14.80 -9.83
CA VAL A 127 0.97 -14.60 -10.87
C VAL A 127 -0.23 -15.52 -10.62
N HIS A 128 0.01 -16.78 -10.27
CA HIS A 128 -1.06 -17.74 -9.99
C HIS A 128 -1.89 -17.36 -8.76
N VAL A 129 -1.24 -16.95 -7.66
CA VAL A 129 -1.93 -16.56 -6.41
C VAL A 129 -2.76 -15.30 -6.64
N VAL A 130 -2.21 -14.28 -7.31
CA VAL A 130 -2.93 -13.05 -7.64
C VAL A 130 -4.08 -13.35 -8.60
N ALA A 131 -3.86 -14.15 -9.65
CA ALA A 131 -4.91 -14.54 -10.61
C ALA A 131 -6.05 -15.30 -9.91
N ALA A 132 -5.73 -16.19 -8.97
CA ALA A 132 -6.75 -16.91 -8.19
C ALA A 132 -7.60 -15.93 -7.34
N ALA A 133 -6.97 -14.94 -6.69
CA ALA A 133 -7.67 -13.93 -5.93
C ALA A 133 -8.59 -13.07 -6.81
N LEU A 134 -8.09 -12.63 -7.98
CA LEU A 134 -8.89 -11.84 -8.93
C LEU A 134 -10.09 -12.64 -9.48
N ARG A 135 -9.89 -13.92 -9.83
CA ARG A 135 -11.01 -14.81 -10.26
C ARG A 135 -12.04 -15.03 -9.15
N ALA A 136 -11.61 -14.99 -7.89
CA ALA A 136 -12.51 -15.06 -6.73
C ALA A 136 -13.23 -13.74 -6.44
N GLY A 137 -13.15 -12.73 -7.34
CA GLY A 137 -13.84 -11.47 -7.19
C GLY A 137 -13.16 -10.48 -6.25
N GLN A 138 -11.90 -10.73 -5.87
CA GLN A 138 -11.20 -9.92 -4.88
C GLN A 138 -10.46 -8.73 -5.52
N VAL A 139 -10.27 -7.68 -4.71
CA VAL A 139 -9.40 -6.56 -5.03
C VAL A 139 -7.99 -6.87 -4.55
N VAL A 140 -7.00 -6.76 -5.43
CA VAL A 140 -5.59 -6.98 -5.10
C VAL A 140 -4.81 -5.71 -5.36
N ALA A 141 -3.96 -5.31 -4.43
CA ALA A 141 -3.07 -4.15 -4.59
C ALA A 141 -1.61 -4.60 -4.74
N VAL A 142 -0.93 -4.01 -5.71
CA VAL A 142 0.48 -4.25 -5.98
C VAL A 142 1.23 -2.93 -6.08
N PHE A 143 2.50 -2.97 -5.70
CA PHE A 143 3.45 -1.91 -5.96
C PHE A 143 4.37 -2.35 -7.11
N PRO A 144 4.08 -1.94 -8.36
CA PRO A 144 4.79 -2.46 -9.52
C PRO A 144 6.26 -2.03 -9.58
N GLU A 145 6.69 -1.03 -8.81
CA GLU A 145 8.09 -0.66 -8.62
C GLU A 145 8.91 -1.76 -7.91
N GLY A 146 8.25 -2.65 -7.17
CA GLY A 146 8.88 -3.77 -6.47
C GLY A 146 9.75 -3.39 -5.27
N THR A 147 9.99 -2.12 -5.06
CA THR A 147 10.66 -1.52 -3.89
C THR A 147 10.15 -0.09 -3.69
N THR A 148 10.43 0.49 -2.54
CA THR A 148 10.09 1.89 -2.25
C THR A 148 11.06 2.85 -2.92
N SER A 149 10.55 4.01 -3.36
CA SER A 149 11.28 5.14 -3.92
C SER A 149 11.17 6.37 -3.01
N THR A 150 11.89 7.44 -3.34
CA THR A 150 11.82 8.72 -2.60
C THR A 150 10.51 9.48 -2.87
N GLY A 151 9.75 9.10 -3.90
CA GLY A 151 8.54 9.79 -4.33
C GLY A 151 8.78 11.02 -5.22
N HIS A 152 10.03 11.41 -5.46
CA HIS A 152 10.38 12.46 -6.44
C HIS A 152 10.31 11.98 -7.87
N GLY A 153 10.35 10.67 -8.10
CA GLY A 153 10.23 10.02 -9.40
C GLY A 153 9.57 8.66 -9.26
N LEU A 154 9.36 7.97 -10.38
CA LEU A 154 8.83 6.62 -10.44
C LEU A 154 9.90 5.65 -10.96
N LEU A 155 10.14 4.58 -10.24
CA LEU A 155 10.97 3.48 -10.73
C LEU A 155 10.28 2.75 -11.89
N PRO A 156 11.02 1.97 -12.69
CA PRO A 156 10.42 1.13 -13.72
C PRO A 156 9.40 0.15 -13.13
N PHE A 157 8.27 -0.04 -13.81
CA PHE A 157 7.23 -0.96 -13.37
C PHE A 157 7.53 -2.39 -13.82
N HIS A 158 7.53 -3.33 -12.91
CA HIS A 158 7.70 -4.75 -13.19
C HIS A 158 6.45 -5.35 -13.84
N ALA A 159 6.48 -5.52 -15.16
CA ALA A 159 5.38 -6.02 -15.98
C ALA A 159 4.87 -7.42 -15.55
N ASN A 160 5.70 -8.24 -14.92
CA ASN A 160 5.30 -9.58 -14.47
C ASN A 160 4.16 -9.57 -13.44
N LEU A 161 4.03 -8.52 -12.63
CA LEU A 161 2.95 -8.39 -11.65
C LEU A 161 1.59 -8.18 -12.31
N LEU A 162 1.57 -7.61 -13.52
CA LEU A 162 0.35 -7.34 -14.29
C LEU A 162 -0.17 -8.58 -15.04
N GLN A 163 0.67 -9.60 -15.22
CA GLN A 163 0.31 -10.81 -15.96
C GLN A 163 -0.92 -11.53 -15.36
N ALA A 164 -1.12 -11.43 -14.05
CA ALA A 164 -2.28 -12.02 -13.39
C ALA A 164 -3.59 -11.35 -13.83
N ALA A 165 -3.61 -10.03 -13.93
CA ALA A 165 -4.77 -9.27 -14.39
C ALA A 165 -5.07 -9.55 -15.88
N ILE A 166 -4.03 -9.63 -16.72
CA ILE A 166 -4.16 -9.97 -18.15
C ILE A 166 -4.74 -11.38 -18.30
N ALA A 167 -4.20 -12.36 -17.57
CA ALA A 167 -4.64 -13.76 -17.62
C ALA A 167 -6.07 -13.98 -17.12
N THR A 168 -6.64 -13.03 -16.40
CA THR A 168 -8.01 -13.07 -15.88
C THR A 168 -8.94 -12.05 -16.52
N ALA A 169 -8.45 -11.27 -17.50
CA ALA A 169 -9.14 -10.14 -18.10
C ALA A 169 -9.69 -9.14 -17.05
N THR A 170 -9.05 -9.06 -15.88
CA THR A 170 -9.43 -8.17 -14.78
C THR A 170 -8.84 -6.78 -15.01
N PRO A 171 -9.61 -5.69 -14.87
CA PRO A 171 -9.08 -4.34 -15.05
C PRO A 171 -7.95 -4.01 -14.05
N VAL A 172 -7.01 -3.16 -14.48
CA VAL A 172 -5.99 -2.59 -13.62
C VAL A 172 -6.27 -1.11 -13.42
N GLN A 173 -6.41 -0.69 -12.17
CA GLN A 173 -6.60 0.72 -11.83
C GLN A 173 -5.31 1.31 -11.27
N PRO A 174 -4.73 2.33 -11.94
CA PRO A 174 -3.61 3.06 -11.40
C PRO A 174 -4.05 4.00 -10.27
N ILE A 175 -3.24 4.06 -9.21
CA ILE A 175 -3.43 4.98 -8.09
C ILE A 175 -2.14 5.77 -7.92
N ALA A 176 -2.22 7.09 -8.05
CA ALA A 176 -1.12 7.97 -7.76
C ALA A 176 -1.14 8.36 -6.28
N LEU A 177 -0.06 8.04 -5.57
CA LEU A 177 0.11 8.29 -4.14
C LEU A 177 1.24 9.28 -3.93
N ARG A 178 0.98 10.34 -3.15
CA ARG A 178 1.98 11.33 -2.76
C ARG A 178 1.85 11.67 -1.28
N PHE A 179 2.99 11.69 -0.60
CA PHE A 179 3.12 12.35 0.69
C PHE A 179 3.69 13.75 0.49
N SER A 180 3.07 14.74 1.13
CA SER A 180 3.54 16.11 1.20
C SER A 180 3.56 16.59 2.66
N ASP A 181 4.25 17.68 2.92
CA ASP A 181 4.22 18.36 4.23
C ASP A 181 4.14 19.87 4.05
N THR A 182 4.14 20.61 5.14
CA THR A 182 3.99 22.09 5.10
C THR A 182 5.11 22.80 4.35
N ALA A 183 6.27 22.17 4.17
CA ALA A 183 7.44 22.76 3.54
C ALA A 183 7.73 22.19 2.14
N HIS A 184 7.29 20.96 1.86
CA HIS A 184 7.70 20.22 0.68
C HIS A 184 6.51 19.56 -0.03
N ALA A 185 6.50 19.63 -1.35
CA ALA A 185 5.55 18.93 -2.20
C ALA A 185 5.71 17.41 -2.13
N VAL A 186 6.93 16.92 -1.83
CA VAL A 186 7.25 15.52 -1.50
C VAL A 186 7.92 15.50 -0.14
N SER A 187 7.31 14.82 0.83
CA SER A 187 7.80 14.80 2.21
C SER A 187 8.83 13.71 2.42
N GLU A 188 10.03 14.10 2.84
CA GLU A 188 11.09 13.16 3.26
C GLU A 188 10.80 12.46 4.60
N ALA A 189 9.85 12.99 5.39
CA ALA A 189 9.55 12.47 6.73
C ALA A 189 9.03 11.03 6.72
N VAL A 190 8.51 10.56 5.59
CA VAL A 190 7.89 9.24 5.46
C VAL A 190 8.68 8.26 4.57
N GLU A 191 9.77 8.71 3.97
CA GLU A 191 10.59 7.87 3.08
C GLU A 191 11.06 6.59 3.79
N PHE A 192 10.97 5.49 3.04
CA PHE A 192 11.43 4.17 3.50
C PHE A 192 12.30 3.51 2.46
N VAL A 193 13.48 4.08 2.20
CA VAL A 193 14.38 3.65 1.11
C VAL A 193 15.69 3.06 1.63
N GLY A 194 16.28 2.17 0.84
CA GLY A 194 17.59 1.58 1.11
C GLY A 194 17.64 0.80 2.43
N ALA A 195 18.60 1.14 3.30
CA ALA A 195 18.82 0.49 4.60
C ALA A 195 18.00 1.12 5.75
N THR A 196 16.99 1.92 5.46
CA THR A 196 16.16 2.55 6.49
C THR A 196 15.45 1.48 7.32
N SER A 197 15.72 1.45 8.63
CA SER A 197 15.02 0.54 9.54
C SER A 197 13.60 1.04 9.85
N LEU A 198 12.70 0.12 10.20
CA LEU A 198 11.33 0.48 10.58
C LEU A 198 11.30 1.46 11.76
N LEU A 199 12.18 1.28 12.75
CA LEU A 199 12.26 2.19 13.91
C LEU A 199 12.67 3.61 13.50
N ARG A 200 13.63 3.73 12.57
CA ARG A 200 14.04 5.03 12.02
C ARG A 200 12.88 5.68 11.26
N SER A 201 12.21 4.93 10.39
CA SER A 201 11.05 5.42 9.64
C SER A 201 9.91 5.87 10.56
N LEU A 202 9.58 5.09 11.58
CA LEU A 202 8.59 5.47 12.59
C LEU A 202 8.97 6.78 13.30
N TRP A 203 10.24 6.93 13.67
CA TRP A 203 10.74 8.15 14.30
C TRP A 203 10.64 9.36 13.38
N THR A 204 11.13 9.25 12.12
CA THR A 204 11.09 10.35 11.15
C THR A 204 9.66 10.75 10.83
N SER A 205 8.77 9.78 10.60
CA SER A 205 7.34 10.03 10.37
C SER A 205 6.67 10.70 11.57
N ALA A 206 6.96 10.24 12.80
CA ALA A 206 6.42 10.86 14.02
C ALA A 206 6.94 12.28 14.24
N CYS A 207 8.14 12.60 13.75
CA CYS A 207 8.71 13.96 13.76
C CYS A 207 8.11 14.86 12.66
N GLY A 208 7.46 14.32 11.65
CA GLY A 208 6.87 15.09 10.56
C GLY A 208 5.88 16.16 11.03
N ASP A 209 5.77 17.26 10.29
CA ASP A 209 4.88 18.38 10.60
C ASP A 209 3.95 18.65 9.42
N GLY A 210 2.63 18.60 9.66
CA GLY A 210 1.62 18.82 8.63
C GLY A 210 1.69 17.80 7.47
N VAL A 211 2.18 16.57 7.74
CA VAL A 211 2.25 15.53 6.72
C VAL A 211 0.86 15.11 6.28
N SER A 212 0.66 15.02 4.98
CA SER A 212 -0.55 14.49 4.36
C SER A 212 -0.19 13.45 3.30
N VAL A 213 -1.07 12.48 3.12
CA VAL A 213 -1.04 11.55 2.00
C VAL A 213 -2.28 11.74 1.15
N ARG A 214 -2.09 11.89 -0.15
CA ARG A 214 -3.15 12.00 -1.16
C ARG A 214 -3.09 10.80 -2.08
N LEU A 215 -4.23 10.15 -2.27
CA LEU A 215 -4.46 9.07 -3.23
C LEU A 215 -5.34 9.61 -4.36
N VAL A 216 -4.90 9.47 -5.61
CA VAL A 216 -5.68 9.81 -6.79
C VAL A 216 -5.99 8.52 -7.54
N PHE A 217 -7.25 8.11 -7.55
CA PHE A 217 -7.74 6.96 -8.29
C PHE A 217 -7.98 7.37 -9.74
N LEU A 218 -7.15 6.83 -10.64
CA LEU A 218 -7.24 7.10 -12.06
C LEU A 218 -8.21 6.12 -12.75
N PRO A 219 -8.67 6.38 -13.97
CA PRO A 219 -9.55 5.46 -14.70
C PRO A 219 -8.91 4.08 -14.85
N PRO A 220 -9.67 2.98 -14.61
CA PRO A 220 -9.17 1.64 -14.79
C PRO A 220 -8.89 1.34 -16.27
N ARG A 221 -7.84 0.57 -16.54
CA ARG A 221 -7.47 0.10 -17.87
C ARG A 221 -7.91 -1.34 -18.07
N ALA A 222 -8.53 -1.63 -19.22
CA ALA A 222 -8.83 -2.98 -19.64
C ALA A 222 -7.54 -3.76 -19.92
N THR A 223 -7.57 -5.07 -19.68
CA THR A 223 -6.38 -5.95 -19.81
C THR A 223 -6.55 -7.07 -20.82
N ALA A 224 -7.76 -7.29 -21.34
CA ALA A 224 -8.01 -8.34 -22.33
C ALA A 224 -7.15 -8.12 -23.58
N GLY A 225 -6.27 -9.07 -23.90
CA GLY A 225 -5.37 -9.00 -25.05
C GLY A 225 -4.20 -8.01 -24.91
N ALA A 226 -4.01 -7.38 -23.75
CA ALA A 226 -2.97 -6.38 -23.55
C ALA A 226 -1.57 -7.02 -23.49
N ASP A 227 -0.56 -6.36 -24.08
CA ASP A 227 0.84 -6.66 -23.77
C ASP A 227 1.21 -6.12 -22.38
N ARG A 228 1.87 -6.96 -21.59
CA ARG A 228 2.20 -6.62 -20.20
C ARG A 228 3.21 -5.48 -20.06
N ARG A 229 4.12 -5.29 -21.04
CA ARG A 229 5.15 -4.22 -21.00
C ARG A 229 4.52 -2.91 -21.40
N GLU A 230 3.69 -2.91 -22.43
CA GLU A 230 2.94 -1.72 -22.85
C GLU A 230 1.99 -1.26 -21.74
N LEU A 231 1.27 -2.20 -21.10
CA LEU A 231 0.42 -1.89 -19.96
C LEU A 231 1.21 -1.30 -18.79
N ALA A 232 2.37 -1.86 -18.45
CA ALA A 232 3.23 -1.34 -17.38
C ALA A 232 3.72 0.09 -17.69
N GLY A 233 4.13 0.35 -18.93
CA GLY A 233 4.50 1.68 -19.40
C GLY A 233 3.35 2.69 -19.31
N ALA A 234 2.17 2.29 -19.80
CA ALA A 234 0.98 3.14 -19.75
C ALA A 234 0.56 3.49 -18.31
N LEU A 235 0.53 2.51 -17.39
CA LEU A 235 0.23 2.74 -15.97
C LEU A 235 1.25 3.66 -15.30
N ARG A 236 2.55 3.50 -15.63
CA ARG A 236 3.61 4.37 -15.12
C ARG A 236 3.42 5.81 -15.62
N CYS A 237 3.10 6.01 -16.90
CA CYS A 237 2.80 7.32 -17.47
C CYS A 237 1.58 7.96 -16.83
N ASP A 238 0.49 7.21 -16.63
CA ASP A 238 -0.73 7.73 -15.97
C ASP A 238 -0.43 8.25 -14.56
N ILE A 239 0.28 7.44 -13.76
CA ILE A 239 0.64 7.82 -12.39
C ILE A 239 1.59 9.02 -12.40
N ALA A 240 2.58 9.04 -13.29
CA ALA A 240 3.51 10.15 -13.43
C ALA A 240 2.79 11.46 -13.77
N ALA A 241 1.90 11.42 -14.76
CA ALA A 241 1.10 12.59 -15.16
C ALA A 241 0.25 13.10 -13.97
N ALA A 242 -0.41 12.24 -13.22
CA ALA A 242 -1.19 12.61 -12.05
C ALA A 242 -0.34 13.19 -10.90
N LEU A 243 0.93 12.78 -10.83
CA LEU A 243 1.90 13.32 -9.87
C LEU A 243 2.66 14.55 -10.39
N GLY A 244 2.52 14.93 -11.67
CA GLY A 244 3.32 15.99 -12.28
C GLY A 244 4.83 15.64 -12.29
N ILE A 245 5.15 14.39 -12.58
CA ILE A 245 6.53 13.85 -12.65
C ILE A 245 6.83 13.54 -14.12
N ASP A 246 7.96 14.02 -14.62
CA ASP A 246 8.44 13.63 -15.94
C ASP A 246 8.98 12.19 -15.89
N VAL A 247 8.51 11.36 -16.83
CA VAL A 247 9.02 10.01 -17.04
C VAL A 247 9.88 10.02 -18.29
N ALA A 248 11.18 10.02 -18.08
CA ALA A 248 12.11 9.75 -19.14
C ALA A 248 12.06 8.26 -19.56
#